data_5cc3869b11537f69dcfd859d2df86b7d
#
_entry.id   5cc3869b11537f69dcfd859d2df86b7d
#
_cell.length_a   1.000
_cell.length_b   1.000
_cell.length_c   1.000
_cell.angle_alpha   90.00
_cell.angle_beta   90.00
_cell.angle_gamma   90.00
#
_symmetry.space_group_name_H-M   'P 1'
#
loop_
_entity.id
_entity.type
_entity.pdbx_description
1 polymer ?
#
loop_
_entity_poly.entity_id
_entity_poly.type
_entity_poly.pdbx_seq_one_letter_code
_entity_poly.pdbx_strand_id
1 'polypeptide(L)'
;LVPCSQIVRETASVMQEFTQRGGVRPFGVSLLMAGFDSNGPQLYQVDPSGTYFAWKASAIGKNMVNAKTFLEKRYSEDMELEDAIHTAILTLKEGFDGQISAENIEIGIVAEDRKFRVLTSAEVADYLSEVE
;
A
#
# COMPACT_ATOMS: atom_id res chain seq x y z
N LEU A 1 19.68 9.37 -5.42
CA LEU A 1 18.43 8.74 -5.02
C LEU A 1 17.46 9.79 -4.46
N VAL A 2 16.23 9.80 -4.97
CA VAL A 2 15.19 10.75 -4.59
C VAL A 2 14.48 10.23 -3.33
N PRO A 3 14.34 11.04 -2.26
CA PRO A 3 13.55 10.62 -1.10
C PRO A 3 12.08 10.34 -1.46
N CYS A 4 11.48 9.36 -0.80
CA CYS A 4 10.08 9.01 -1.03
C CYS A 4 9.15 10.20 -0.80
N SER A 5 9.41 11.02 0.23
CA SER A 5 8.60 12.19 0.54
C SER A 5 8.57 13.22 -0.60
N GLN A 6 9.65 13.35 -1.36
CA GLN A 6 9.71 14.27 -2.50
C GLN A 6 8.80 13.79 -3.63
N ILE A 7 8.85 12.50 -3.96
CA ILE A 7 7.99 11.92 -5.00
C ILE A 7 6.52 12.05 -4.61
N VAL A 8 6.21 11.81 -3.35
CA VAL A 8 4.85 11.95 -2.82
C VAL A 8 4.36 13.39 -2.96
N ARG A 9 5.18 14.38 -2.59
CA ARG A 9 4.82 15.80 -2.71
C ARG A 9 4.58 16.20 -4.16
N GLU A 10 5.40 15.72 -5.09
CA GLU A 10 5.23 16.00 -6.51
C GLU A 10 3.93 15.38 -7.03
N THR A 11 3.62 14.15 -6.63
CA THR A 11 2.38 13.48 -6.99
C THR A 11 1.17 14.23 -6.42
N ALA A 12 1.22 14.62 -5.16
CA ALA A 12 0.16 15.39 -4.51
C ALA A 12 -0.06 16.74 -5.18
N SER A 13 1.02 17.39 -5.61
CA SER A 13 0.94 18.67 -6.33
C SER A 13 0.18 18.52 -7.65
N VAL A 14 0.44 17.46 -8.41
CA VAL A 14 -0.29 17.17 -9.64
C VAL A 14 -1.77 16.94 -9.37
N MET A 15 -2.11 16.16 -8.34
CA MET A 15 -3.49 15.91 -7.97
C MET A 15 -4.22 17.18 -7.55
N GLN A 16 -3.55 18.05 -6.81
CA GLN A 16 -4.10 19.32 -6.38
C GLN A 16 -4.40 20.26 -7.56
N GLU A 17 -3.52 20.29 -8.54
CA GLU A 17 -3.73 21.12 -9.75
C GLU A 17 -5.08 20.81 -10.41
N PHE A 18 -5.48 19.54 -10.42
CA PHE A 18 -6.74 19.11 -11.01
C PHE A 18 -7.96 19.52 -10.20
N THR A 19 -7.79 20.01 -8.97
CA THR A 19 -8.88 20.58 -8.17
C THR A 19 -9.17 22.04 -8.52
N GLN A 20 -8.20 22.74 -9.12
CA GLN A 20 -8.28 24.21 -9.35
C GLN A 20 -8.32 24.58 -10.83
N ARG A 21 -7.96 23.67 -11.71
CA ARG A 21 -7.85 23.91 -13.13
C ARG A 21 -9.22 23.99 -13.79
N GLY A 22 -9.44 25.04 -14.59
CA GLY A 22 -10.69 25.16 -15.34
C GLY A 22 -10.83 24.06 -16.40
N GLY A 23 -12.02 23.50 -16.53
CA GLY A 23 -12.33 22.50 -17.55
C GLY A 23 -11.90 21.07 -17.24
N VAL A 24 -11.31 20.82 -16.06
CA VAL A 24 -10.92 19.47 -15.62
C VAL A 24 -11.58 19.14 -14.28
N ARG A 25 -11.72 17.87 -14.00
CA ARG A 25 -12.22 17.38 -12.72
C ARG A 25 -11.09 16.84 -11.85
N PRO A 26 -11.28 16.79 -10.51
CA PRO A 26 -10.32 16.11 -9.64
C PRO A 26 -10.22 14.63 -9.95
N PHE A 27 -9.09 14.02 -9.53
CA PHE A 27 -8.92 12.58 -9.62
C PHE A 27 -9.97 11.86 -8.76
N GLY A 28 -10.44 10.71 -9.21
CA GLY A 28 -11.39 9.87 -8.48
C GLY A 28 -10.73 8.73 -7.71
N VAL A 29 -9.44 8.81 -7.44
CA VAL A 29 -8.67 7.75 -6.78
C VAL A 29 -7.80 8.31 -5.67
N SER A 30 -7.57 7.48 -4.65
CA SER A 30 -6.48 7.68 -3.69
C SER A 30 -5.34 6.74 -4.05
N LEU A 31 -4.12 7.11 -3.70
CA LEU A 31 -2.93 6.31 -3.97
C LEU A 31 -2.30 5.88 -2.65
N LEU A 32 -1.80 4.65 -2.61
CA LEU A 32 -0.82 4.23 -1.61
C LEU A 32 0.54 4.16 -2.31
N MET A 33 1.52 4.88 -1.78
CA MET A 33 2.86 4.94 -2.34
C MET A 33 3.84 4.34 -1.34
N ALA A 34 4.44 3.22 -1.70
CA ALA A 34 5.41 2.53 -0.87
C ALA A 34 6.81 2.70 -1.46
N GLY A 35 7.79 2.85 -0.60
CA GLY A 35 9.18 2.97 -1.02
C GLY A 35 10.14 2.66 0.10
N PHE A 36 11.41 2.67 -0.22
CA PHE A 36 12.49 2.45 0.73
C PHE A 36 13.60 3.44 0.42
N ASP A 37 13.94 4.28 1.37
CA ASP A 37 15.01 5.29 1.20
C ASP A 37 15.97 5.26 2.39
N SER A 38 16.81 6.29 2.52
CA SER A 38 17.79 6.38 3.61
C SER A 38 17.15 6.40 5.01
N ASN A 39 15.86 6.73 5.09
CA ASN A 39 15.11 6.73 6.34
C ASN A 39 14.40 5.39 6.60
N GLY A 40 14.62 4.40 5.75
CA GLY A 40 13.99 3.09 5.86
C GLY A 40 12.73 2.96 5.01
N PRO A 41 11.87 1.99 5.35
CA PRO A 41 10.62 1.79 4.62
C PRO A 41 9.66 2.96 4.85
N GLN A 42 8.98 3.37 3.78
CA GLN A 42 8.06 4.50 3.78
C GLN A 42 6.75 4.10 3.12
N LEU A 43 5.64 4.54 3.71
CA LEU A 43 4.31 4.38 3.13
C LEU A 43 3.55 5.69 3.25
N TYR A 44 3.03 6.17 2.14
CA TYR A 44 2.22 7.39 2.09
C TYR A 44 0.89 7.13 1.39
N GLN A 45 -0.11 7.86 1.80
CA GLN A 45 -1.40 7.93 1.11
C GLN A 45 -1.55 9.33 0.51
N VAL A 46 -1.96 9.40 -0.75
CA VAL A 46 -2.25 10.65 -1.44
C VAL A 46 -3.71 10.64 -1.86
N ASP A 47 -4.47 11.62 -1.40
CA ASP A 47 -5.90 11.74 -1.70
C ASP A 47 -6.15 12.63 -2.92
N PRO A 48 -7.35 12.56 -3.53
CA PRO A 48 -7.68 13.36 -4.72
C PRO A 48 -7.53 14.87 -4.54
N SER A 49 -7.64 15.37 -3.31
CA SER A 49 -7.48 16.79 -2.98
C SER A 49 -6.01 17.25 -3.02
N GLY A 50 -5.07 16.32 -3.14
CA GLY A 50 -3.65 16.63 -3.03
C GLY A 50 -3.12 16.57 -1.61
N THR A 51 -3.95 16.19 -0.64
CA THR A 51 -3.50 15.95 0.73
C THR A 51 -2.75 14.62 0.81
N TYR A 52 -1.69 14.56 1.58
CA TYR A 52 -0.92 13.33 1.75
C TYR A 52 -0.55 13.10 3.21
N PHE A 53 -0.42 11.83 3.58
CA PHE A 53 -0.15 11.38 4.94
C PHE A 53 0.86 10.25 4.94
N ALA A 54 1.74 10.24 5.94
CA ALA A 54 2.60 9.09 6.20
C ALA A 54 1.86 8.07 7.08
N TRP A 55 2.02 6.81 6.76
CA TRP A 55 1.41 5.70 7.50
C TRP A 55 2.44 4.64 7.82
N LYS A 56 2.24 3.94 8.92
CA LYS A 56 2.98 2.70 9.23
C LYS A 56 2.37 1.52 8.48
N ALA A 57 1.05 1.47 8.44
CA ALA A 57 0.27 0.54 7.64
C ALA A 57 -1.07 1.20 7.34
N SER A 58 -1.66 0.91 6.21
CA SER A 58 -2.96 1.48 5.86
C SER A 58 -3.67 0.61 4.83
N ALA A 59 -4.91 0.96 4.55
CA ALA A 59 -5.73 0.33 3.52
C ALA A 59 -6.59 1.38 2.83
N ILE A 60 -6.88 1.16 1.56
CA ILE A 60 -7.81 1.98 0.79
C ILE A 60 -8.77 1.05 0.05
N GLY A 61 -9.94 1.58 -0.32
CA GLY A 61 -10.94 0.84 -1.07
C GLY A 61 -12.01 0.24 -0.20
N LYS A 62 -12.67 -0.79 -0.73
CA LYS A 62 -13.78 -1.47 -0.06
C LYS A 62 -13.29 -2.11 1.25
N ASN A 63 -14.08 -1.96 2.31
CA ASN A 63 -13.78 -2.51 3.64
C ASN A 63 -12.52 -1.94 4.30
N MET A 64 -12.08 -0.76 3.89
CA MET A 64 -10.85 -0.16 4.42
C MET A 64 -10.89 0.08 5.94
N VAL A 65 -12.07 0.37 6.51
CA VAL A 65 -12.20 0.61 7.95
C VAL A 65 -11.87 -0.66 8.74
N ASN A 66 -12.43 -1.79 8.32
CA ASN A 66 -12.15 -3.08 8.95
C ASN A 66 -10.69 -3.50 8.75
N ALA A 67 -10.14 -3.25 7.55
CA ALA A 67 -8.74 -3.54 7.26
C ALA A 67 -7.80 -2.71 8.14
N LYS A 68 -8.06 -1.43 8.31
CA LYS A 68 -7.25 -0.57 9.19
C LYS A 68 -7.31 -1.02 10.64
N THR A 69 -8.49 -1.40 11.12
CA THR A 69 -8.66 -1.91 12.48
C THR A 69 -7.87 -3.20 12.68
N PHE A 70 -7.89 -4.10 11.70
CA PHE A 70 -7.11 -5.33 11.74
C PHE A 70 -5.61 -5.05 11.76
N LEU A 71 -5.15 -4.11 10.91
CA LEU A 71 -3.74 -3.72 10.85
C LEU A 71 -3.26 -3.08 12.16
N GLU A 72 -4.08 -2.28 12.82
CA GLU A 72 -3.73 -1.70 14.12
C GLU A 72 -3.42 -2.77 15.18
N LYS A 73 -4.13 -3.89 15.13
CA LYS A 73 -3.94 -4.99 16.07
C LYS A 73 -2.74 -5.86 15.74
N ARG A 74 -2.36 -5.94 14.48
CA ARG A 74 -1.35 -6.88 13.99
C ARG A 74 -0.01 -6.24 13.65
N TYR A 75 0.02 -4.95 13.37
CA TYR A 75 1.27 -4.27 13.02
C TYR A 75 2.21 -4.15 14.20
N SER A 76 3.50 -4.40 13.95
CA SER A 76 4.59 -4.18 14.87
C SER A 76 5.76 -3.56 14.12
N GLU A 77 6.48 -2.63 14.74
CA GLU A 77 7.65 -1.99 14.11
C GLU A 77 8.82 -2.96 13.90
N ASP A 78 8.84 -4.05 14.66
CA ASP A 78 9.89 -5.06 14.58
C ASP A 78 9.61 -6.16 13.53
N MET A 79 8.56 -5.99 12.74
CA MET A 79 8.19 -6.98 11.72
C MET A 79 9.23 -7.09 10.62
N GLU A 80 9.59 -8.32 10.29
CA GLU A 80 10.36 -8.60 9.10
C GLU A 80 9.45 -8.61 7.87
N LEU A 81 10.05 -8.56 6.68
CA LEU A 81 9.30 -8.50 5.42
C LEU A 81 8.31 -9.65 5.28
N GLU A 82 8.70 -10.86 5.62
CA GLU A 82 7.80 -12.03 5.52
C GLU A 82 6.59 -11.90 6.43
N ASP A 83 6.79 -11.43 7.67
CA ASP A 83 5.69 -11.19 8.60
C ASP A 83 4.76 -10.10 8.09
N ALA A 84 5.32 -9.06 7.47
CA ALA A 84 4.51 -7.99 6.86
C ALA A 84 3.66 -8.51 5.69
N ILE A 85 4.21 -9.38 4.86
CA ILE A 85 3.48 -10.00 3.76
C ILE A 85 2.34 -10.87 4.30
N HIS A 86 2.61 -11.70 5.30
CA HIS A 86 1.58 -12.54 5.94
C HIS A 86 0.46 -11.68 6.55
N THR A 87 0.82 -10.61 7.24
CA THR A 87 -0.15 -9.69 7.83
C THR A 87 -1.02 -9.01 6.78
N ALA A 88 -0.42 -8.59 5.67
CA ALA A 88 -1.15 -7.97 4.57
C ALA A 88 -2.16 -8.95 3.96
N ILE A 89 -1.77 -10.19 3.74
CA ILE A 89 -2.65 -11.24 3.21
C ILE A 89 -3.81 -11.51 4.18
N LEU A 90 -3.51 -11.66 5.46
CA LEU A 90 -4.54 -11.89 6.48
C LEU A 90 -5.53 -10.72 6.56
N THR A 91 -5.04 -9.50 6.41
CA THR A 91 -5.88 -8.30 6.39
C THR A 91 -6.87 -8.33 5.22
N LEU A 92 -6.40 -8.73 4.04
CA LEU A 92 -7.28 -8.87 2.87
C LEU A 92 -8.29 -10.00 3.06
N LYS A 93 -7.88 -11.13 3.66
CA LYS A 93 -8.78 -12.26 3.90
C LYS A 93 -9.95 -11.89 4.79
N GLU A 94 -9.75 -11.06 5.79
CA GLU A 94 -10.79 -10.62 6.71
C GLU A 94 -11.91 -9.85 6.01
N GLY A 95 -11.60 -9.12 4.95
CA GLY A 95 -12.56 -8.30 4.24
C GLY A 95 -13.01 -8.86 2.90
N PHE A 96 -12.56 -10.05 2.52
CA PHE A 96 -12.81 -10.59 1.20
C PHE A 96 -13.92 -11.64 1.24
N ASP A 97 -14.98 -11.41 0.45
CA ASP A 97 -16.08 -12.34 0.30
C ASP A 97 -15.70 -13.41 -0.73
N GLY A 98 -15.32 -14.57 -0.28
CA GLY A 98 -14.90 -15.66 -1.13
C GLY A 98 -13.50 -16.14 -0.82
N GLN A 99 -12.96 -16.96 -1.69
CA GLN A 99 -11.64 -17.54 -1.51
C GLN A 99 -10.56 -16.69 -2.19
N ILE A 100 -9.53 -16.31 -1.45
CA ILE A 100 -8.35 -15.64 -1.98
C ILE A 100 -7.45 -16.66 -2.65
N SER A 101 -7.02 -16.36 -3.87
CA SER A 101 -6.08 -17.20 -4.63
C SER A 101 -5.01 -16.32 -5.28
N ALA A 102 -3.95 -16.97 -5.77
CA ALA A 102 -2.88 -16.27 -6.49
C ALA A 102 -3.37 -15.61 -7.79
N GLU A 103 -4.59 -15.92 -8.25
CA GLU A 103 -5.18 -15.33 -9.44
C GLU A 103 -5.91 -14.02 -9.18
N ASN A 104 -6.37 -13.80 -7.93
CA ASN A 104 -7.18 -12.62 -7.62
C ASN A 104 -6.50 -11.62 -6.69
N ILE A 105 -5.26 -11.85 -6.30
CA ILE A 105 -4.45 -10.87 -5.58
C ILE A 105 -3.09 -10.71 -6.23
N GLU A 106 -2.50 -9.53 -6.05
CA GLU A 106 -1.14 -9.23 -6.44
C GLU A 106 -0.39 -8.69 -5.23
N ILE A 107 0.91 -8.98 -5.15
CA ILE A 107 1.75 -8.49 -4.07
C ILE A 107 2.96 -7.80 -4.68
N GLY A 108 3.13 -6.51 -4.34
CA GLY A 108 4.33 -5.76 -4.67
C GLY A 108 5.15 -5.51 -3.40
N ILE A 109 6.45 -5.62 -3.51
CA ILE A 109 7.36 -5.39 -2.39
C ILE A 109 8.50 -4.46 -2.76
N VAL A 110 8.96 -3.71 -1.78
CA VAL A 110 10.20 -2.96 -1.84
C VAL A 110 10.92 -3.16 -0.50
N ALA A 111 12.16 -3.61 -0.57
CA ALA A 111 12.95 -3.97 0.60
C ALA A 111 14.24 -3.14 0.68
N GLU A 112 15.19 -3.58 1.47
CA GLU A 112 16.45 -2.86 1.70
C GLU A 112 17.29 -2.65 0.43
N ASP A 113 17.11 -3.49 -0.58
CA ASP A 113 17.75 -3.32 -1.89
C ASP A 113 17.19 -2.11 -2.67
N ARG A 114 16.10 -1.50 -2.15
CA ARG A 114 15.42 -0.33 -2.73
C ARG A 114 14.87 -0.55 -4.12
N LYS A 115 14.64 -1.82 -4.48
CA LYS A 115 14.06 -2.20 -5.76
C LYS A 115 12.65 -2.71 -5.57
N PHE A 116 11.72 -2.13 -6.32
CA PHE A 116 10.35 -2.61 -6.34
C PHE A 116 10.26 -3.86 -7.23
N ARG A 117 9.55 -4.88 -6.74
CA ARG A 117 9.20 -6.03 -7.57
C ARG A 117 7.82 -6.55 -7.23
N VAL A 118 7.16 -7.10 -8.23
CA VAL A 118 5.88 -7.79 -8.06
C VAL A 118 6.17 -9.28 -7.96
N LEU A 119 5.59 -9.93 -6.94
CA LEU A 119 5.77 -11.36 -6.76
C LEU A 119 5.13 -12.15 -7.90
N THR A 120 5.74 -13.28 -8.26
CA THR A 120 5.15 -14.20 -9.24
C THR A 120 3.94 -14.90 -8.64
N SER A 121 3.07 -15.47 -9.49
CA SER A 121 1.92 -16.24 -9.02
C SER A 121 2.33 -17.42 -8.13
N ALA A 122 3.46 -18.04 -8.42
CA ALA A 122 3.98 -19.14 -7.60
C ALA A 122 4.39 -18.65 -6.20
N GLU A 123 5.06 -17.51 -6.12
CA GLU A 123 5.45 -16.91 -4.83
C GLU A 123 4.21 -16.52 -4.02
N VAL A 124 3.21 -15.92 -4.67
CA VAL A 124 1.95 -15.57 -4.00
C VAL A 124 1.24 -16.83 -3.47
N ALA A 125 1.19 -17.88 -4.27
CA ALA A 125 0.58 -19.16 -3.85
C ALA A 125 1.29 -19.74 -2.63
N ASP A 126 2.62 -19.67 -2.58
CA ASP A 126 3.40 -20.14 -1.43
C ASP A 126 3.04 -19.35 -0.16
N TYR A 127 2.96 -18.03 -0.24
CA TYR A 127 2.57 -17.22 0.91
C TYR A 127 1.13 -17.49 1.34
N LEU A 128 0.22 -17.70 0.41
CA LEU A 128 -1.17 -18.04 0.73
C LEU A 128 -1.27 -19.36 1.47
N SER A 129 -0.48 -20.35 1.10
CA SER A 129 -0.47 -21.65 1.77
C SER A 129 0.05 -21.56 3.21
N GLU A 130 0.91 -20.61 3.49
CA GLU A 130 1.49 -20.40 4.83
C GLU A 130 0.51 -19.75 5.81
N VAL A 131 -0.51 -19.01 5.31
CA VAL A 131 -1.47 -18.28 6.15
C VAL A 131 -2.84 -18.97 6.29
N GLU A 132 -3.02 -20.16 5.75
CA GLU A 132 -4.23 -20.96 5.90
C GLU A 132 -4.31 -21.66 7.26
#